data_3a37d37d756973dd724292e9b2c59f49
#
_entry.id   3a37d37d756973dd724292e9b2c59f49
#
_cell.length_a   1.000
_cell.length_b   1.000
_cell.length_c   1.000
_cell.angle_alpha   90.00
_cell.angle_beta   90.00
_cell.angle_gamma   90.00
#
_symmetry.space_group_name_H-M   'P 1'
#
loop_
_entity.id
_entity.type
_entity.pdbx_description
1 polymer ?
#
loop_
_entity_poly.entity_id
_entity_poly.type
_entity_poly.pdbx_seq_one_letter_code
_entity_poly.pdbx_strand_id
1 'polypeptide(L)'
;MPMTKKEEDIMKIAINGFGRIGRLVFRLMEEDNYFDVVAINDLSTPEELAYLLKYDTNHRNYDKEITYDEENIIIEGKKVRVYKEIDPTNLPWKELGIDLVFECTGKFTKEEDAMKHITAGAKKVLVSAPCKGNVKTVVYNVNDNILDDSDKIVSAASCTTNCLAPVLKLVDDNFGIIKGFMTTIHAYTNDQVTLDVSHKKGSHSRRGRACAMNIVPTSTGAATAIGKVIPNLEGKLSGGAIRVPVSDGSLIDLSLELEEKTTEDEINSMFLNNESETIKGTFDPIVSSDIISSTYGAVVDLSLTKVLEVDGKQLVKIIAWYDNEMGYSAQMVRTAKKLLGE
;
A
#
# COMPACT_ATOMS: atom_id res chain seq x y z
N MET A 1 9.61 7.08 33.45
CA MET A 1 8.26 7.48 33.06
C MET A 1 8.34 7.91 31.60
N PRO A 2 7.60 7.33 30.64
CA PRO A 2 7.54 7.87 29.29
C PRO A 2 6.87 9.25 29.41
N MET A 3 7.44 10.25 28.73
CA MET A 3 6.84 11.58 28.61
C MET A 3 5.49 11.40 27.90
N THR A 4 4.40 11.82 28.55
CA THR A 4 3.09 11.93 27.91
C THR A 4 3.22 13.00 26.81
N LYS A 5 3.04 12.63 25.52
CA LYS A 5 2.89 13.61 24.42
C LYS A 5 1.80 14.62 24.85
N LYS A 6 2.05 15.91 24.61
CA LYS A 6 1.03 16.93 24.82
C LYS A 6 -0.10 16.71 23.80
N GLU A 7 -1.34 17.05 24.15
CA GLU A 7 -2.51 16.98 23.23
C GLU A 7 -2.28 17.75 21.90
N GLU A 8 -1.34 18.70 21.88
CA GLU A 8 -0.95 19.48 20.70
C GLU A 8 -0.16 18.68 19.65
N ASP A 9 0.34 17.48 20.00
CA ASP A 9 1.15 16.65 19.12
C ASP A 9 0.35 15.53 18.43
N ILE A 10 -0.98 15.42 18.67
CA ILE A 10 -1.84 14.39 18.09
C ILE A 10 -2.46 14.90 16.78
N MET A 11 -2.20 14.21 15.68
CA MET A 11 -2.68 14.58 14.35
C MET A 11 -4.12 14.15 14.10
N LYS A 12 -4.98 15.09 13.73
CA LYS A 12 -6.39 14.82 13.39
C LYS A 12 -6.53 14.29 11.98
N ILE A 13 -7.08 13.09 11.88
CA ILE A 13 -7.16 12.34 10.63
C ILE A 13 -8.62 12.18 10.19
N ALA A 14 -8.82 12.29 8.88
CA ALA A 14 -10.05 11.82 8.23
C ALA A 14 -9.72 10.73 7.20
N ILE A 15 -10.63 9.77 7.03
CA ILE A 15 -10.53 8.71 6.03
C ILE A 15 -11.65 8.88 5.02
N ASN A 16 -11.32 9.08 3.75
CA ASN A 16 -12.28 9.09 2.66
C ASN A 16 -12.29 7.73 1.94
N GLY A 17 -13.37 6.97 2.09
CA GLY A 17 -13.48 5.59 1.65
C GLY A 17 -13.07 4.58 2.73
N PHE A 18 -14.04 3.96 3.36
CA PHE A 18 -13.84 2.98 4.44
C PHE A 18 -13.95 1.53 3.93
N GLY A 19 -13.34 1.30 2.74
CA GLY A 19 -13.17 -0.01 2.13
C GLY A 19 -12.08 -0.86 2.82
N ARG A 20 -11.49 -1.81 2.09
CA ARG A 20 -10.42 -2.68 2.61
C ARG A 20 -9.27 -1.87 3.23
N ILE A 21 -8.65 -0.99 2.44
CA ILE A 21 -7.49 -0.20 2.88
C ILE A 21 -7.88 0.80 3.97
N GLY A 22 -8.98 1.54 3.81
CA GLY A 22 -9.41 2.51 4.81
C GLY A 22 -9.61 1.90 6.20
N ARG A 23 -10.21 0.69 6.28
CA ARG A 23 -10.38 -0.03 7.55
C ARG A 23 -9.06 -0.53 8.17
N LEU A 24 -8.13 -0.98 7.34
CA LEU A 24 -6.82 -1.45 7.86
C LEU A 24 -5.95 -0.28 8.32
N VAL A 25 -5.93 0.82 7.57
CA VAL A 25 -5.29 2.08 8.00
C VAL A 25 -5.89 2.55 9.33
N PHE A 26 -7.22 2.50 9.46
CA PHE A 26 -7.90 2.82 10.72
C PHE A 26 -7.43 1.94 11.87
N ARG A 27 -7.43 0.60 11.71
CA ARG A 27 -6.98 -0.34 12.75
C ARG A 27 -5.54 -0.06 13.19
N LEU A 28 -4.64 0.22 12.24
CA LEU A 28 -3.24 0.54 12.51
C LEU A 28 -3.07 1.86 13.27
N MET A 29 -3.86 2.89 12.92
CA MET A 29 -3.78 4.19 13.58
C MET A 29 -4.38 4.20 14.98
N GLU A 30 -5.42 3.39 15.24
CA GLU A 30 -6.00 3.25 16.59
C GLU A 30 -5.05 2.57 17.61
N GLU A 31 -3.97 1.94 17.14
CA GLU A 31 -2.90 1.39 17.97
C GLU A 31 -1.73 2.38 18.15
N ASP A 32 -1.79 3.54 17.48
CA ASP A 32 -0.72 4.53 17.45
C ASP A 32 -1.19 5.87 18.05
N ASN A 33 -0.56 6.27 19.15
CA ASN A 33 -0.90 7.50 19.87
C ASN A 33 -0.56 8.80 19.12
N TYR A 34 -0.03 8.74 17.90
CA TYR A 34 0.25 9.88 17.05
C TYR A 34 -0.98 10.38 16.29
N PHE A 35 -1.96 9.50 16.07
CA PHE A 35 -3.13 9.78 15.26
C PHE A 35 -4.42 9.80 16.07
N ASP A 36 -5.32 10.73 15.72
CA ASP A 36 -6.70 10.77 16.16
C ASP A 36 -7.62 10.73 14.93
N VAL A 37 -8.19 9.57 14.63
CA VAL A 37 -9.17 9.47 13.55
C VAL A 37 -10.50 10.02 14.05
N VAL A 38 -10.89 11.20 13.56
CA VAL A 38 -12.09 11.92 14.00
C VAL A 38 -13.26 11.80 13.03
N ALA A 39 -13.00 11.45 11.77
CA ALA A 39 -14.03 11.40 10.74
C ALA A 39 -13.75 10.33 9.67
N ILE A 40 -14.83 9.75 9.19
CA ILE A 40 -14.87 8.85 8.04
C ILE A 40 -15.90 9.41 7.05
N ASN A 41 -15.58 9.40 5.75
CA ASN A 41 -16.55 9.62 4.70
C ASN A 41 -16.71 8.35 3.86
N ASP A 42 -17.89 7.78 3.83
CA ASP A 42 -18.25 6.62 3.02
C ASP A 42 -19.75 6.67 2.69
N LEU A 43 -20.17 6.03 1.60
CA LEU A 43 -21.59 6.03 1.19
C LEU A 43 -22.44 5.00 1.93
N SER A 44 -21.80 4.10 2.69
CA SER A 44 -22.45 3.11 3.55
C SER A 44 -22.94 3.71 4.88
N THR A 45 -23.76 2.98 5.60
CA THR A 45 -24.27 3.40 6.93
C THR A 45 -23.23 3.14 8.02
N PRO A 46 -23.29 3.86 9.17
CA PRO A 46 -22.44 3.56 10.33
C PRO A 46 -22.55 2.10 10.78
N GLU A 47 -23.75 1.51 10.74
CA GLU A 47 -24.01 0.10 11.06
C GLU A 47 -23.22 -0.85 10.15
N GLU A 48 -23.31 -0.66 8.81
CA GLU A 48 -22.60 -1.47 7.83
C GLU A 48 -21.06 -1.34 8.00
N LEU A 49 -20.59 -0.12 8.23
CA LEU A 49 -19.16 0.14 8.41
C LEU A 49 -18.64 -0.44 9.73
N ALA A 50 -19.41 -0.34 10.83
CA ALA A 50 -19.07 -0.95 12.11
C ALA A 50 -18.99 -2.48 12.00
N TYR A 51 -19.96 -3.11 11.32
CA TYR A 51 -19.94 -4.54 11.04
C TYR A 51 -18.71 -4.97 10.27
N LEU A 52 -18.37 -4.26 9.17
CA LEU A 52 -17.22 -4.56 8.33
C LEU A 52 -15.88 -4.22 9.00
N LEU A 53 -15.83 -3.27 9.95
CA LEU A 53 -14.65 -3.01 10.75
C LEU A 53 -14.38 -4.14 11.74
N LYS A 54 -15.46 -4.67 12.34
CA LYS A 54 -15.38 -5.74 13.34
C LYS A 54 -14.96 -7.07 12.72
N TYR A 55 -15.56 -7.45 11.60
CA TYR A 55 -15.40 -8.77 10.99
C TYR A 55 -14.64 -8.66 9.67
N ASP A 56 -13.51 -9.35 9.59
CA ASP A 56 -12.69 -9.38 8.39
C ASP A 56 -12.24 -10.81 8.09
N THR A 57 -12.48 -11.28 6.86
CA THR A 57 -12.16 -12.64 6.46
C THR A 57 -10.65 -12.90 6.43
N ASN A 58 -9.87 -11.94 5.92
CA ASN A 58 -8.40 -12.08 5.81
C ASN A 58 -7.71 -11.76 7.14
N HIS A 59 -8.05 -10.61 7.75
CA HIS A 59 -7.34 -10.07 8.93
C HIS A 59 -8.04 -10.36 10.26
N ARG A 60 -9.06 -11.24 10.26
CA ARG A 60 -9.78 -11.69 11.43
C ARG A 60 -10.58 -10.57 12.13
N ASN A 61 -11.23 -10.95 13.21
CA ASN A 61 -12.02 -10.01 13.99
C ASN A 61 -11.12 -8.94 14.61
N TYR A 62 -11.59 -7.70 14.59
CA TYR A 62 -10.94 -6.63 15.33
C TYR A 62 -11.32 -6.77 16.81
N ASP A 63 -10.31 -6.95 17.66
CA ASP A 63 -10.47 -7.24 19.08
C ASP A 63 -10.69 -5.95 19.90
N LYS A 64 -11.71 -5.19 19.52
CA LYS A 64 -12.19 -4.01 20.24
C LYS A 64 -13.69 -4.02 20.31
N GLU A 65 -14.28 -3.37 21.33
CA GLU A 65 -15.71 -3.13 21.37
C GLU A 65 -16.10 -2.13 20.28
N ILE A 66 -16.96 -2.54 19.37
CA ILE A 66 -17.44 -1.69 18.27
C ILE A 66 -18.96 -1.65 18.31
N THR A 67 -19.49 -0.44 18.47
CA THR A 67 -20.91 -0.13 18.38
C THR A 67 -21.14 1.02 17.39
N TYR A 68 -22.38 1.46 17.21
CA TYR A 68 -22.72 2.56 16.32
C TYR A 68 -23.96 3.29 16.81
N ASP A 69 -24.11 4.53 16.35
CA ASP A 69 -25.37 5.29 16.40
C ASP A 69 -25.74 5.78 14.98
N GLU A 70 -26.71 6.66 14.86
CA GLU A 70 -27.21 7.14 13.56
C GLU A 70 -26.12 7.82 12.71
N GLU A 71 -25.08 8.38 13.35
CA GLU A 71 -24.10 9.24 12.71
C GLU A 71 -22.66 8.83 12.96
N ASN A 72 -22.39 7.87 13.85
CA ASN A 72 -21.04 7.54 14.28
C ASN A 72 -20.81 6.03 14.32
N ILE A 73 -19.57 5.62 14.08
CA ILE A 73 -19.00 4.38 14.59
C ILE A 73 -18.40 4.69 15.96
N ILE A 74 -18.58 3.79 16.94
CA ILE A 74 -18.11 3.97 18.31
C ILE A 74 -17.15 2.82 18.63
N ILE A 75 -15.90 3.13 18.93
CA ILE A 75 -14.84 2.17 19.24
C ILE A 75 -14.36 2.44 20.66
N GLU A 76 -14.46 1.46 21.56
CA GLU A 76 -14.08 1.61 22.98
C GLU A 76 -14.68 2.90 23.60
N GLY A 77 -15.90 3.25 23.21
CA GLY A 77 -16.59 4.47 23.64
C GLY A 77 -16.23 5.77 22.90
N LYS A 78 -15.17 5.78 22.10
CA LYS A 78 -14.77 6.91 21.26
C LYS A 78 -15.65 6.99 20.00
N LYS A 79 -16.26 8.14 19.75
CA LYS A 79 -17.09 8.37 18.57
C LYS A 79 -16.25 8.86 17.40
N VAL A 80 -16.40 8.19 16.22
CA VAL A 80 -15.86 8.61 14.93
C VAL A 80 -17.02 8.96 14.02
N ARG A 81 -17.09 10.22 13.61
CA ARG A 81 -18.20 10.74 12.80
C ARG A 81 -18.17 10.14 11.39
N VAL A 82 -19.32 9.68 10.89
CA VAL A 82 -19.49 9.17 9.51
C VAL A 82 -20.25 10.19 8.68
N TYR A 83 -19.64 10.61 7.58
CA TYR A 83 -20.22 11.47 6.55
C TYR A 83 -20.55 10.64 5.31
N LYS A 84 -21.47 11.13 4.46
CA LYS A 84 -21.94 10.46 3.24
C LYS A 84 -21.87 11.39 2.02
N GLU A 85 -20.78 12.12 1.88
CA GLU A 85 -20.60 13.10 0.82
C GLU A 85 -19.95 12.46 -0.42
N ILE A 86 -20.58 12.69 -1.59
CA ILE A 86 -20.04 12.26 -2.89
C ILE A 86 -18.95 13.23 -3.34
N ASP A 87 -19.14 14.53 -3.14
CA ASP A 87 -18.17 15.56 -3.46
C ASP A 87 -17.39 15.97 -2.21
N PRO A 88 -16.10 15.70 -2.14
CA PRO A 88 -15.27 16.02 -0.97
C PRO A 88 -15.25 17.51 -0.58
N THR A 89 -15.61 18.43 -1.49
CA THR A 89 -15.66 19.85 -1.17
C THR A 89 -16.72 20.23 -0.14
N ASN A 90 -17.74 19.36 0.06
CA ASN A 90 -18.81 19.56 1.03
C ASN A 90 -18.45 19.02 2.43
N LEU A 91 -17.29 18.39 2.59
CA LEU A 91 -16.87 17.81 3.86
C LEU A 91 -16.34 18.89 4.82
N PRO A 92 -16.63 18.80 6.12
CA PRO A 92 -16.30 19.86 7.08
C PRO A 92 -14.85 19.78 7.60
N TRP A 93 -13.88 19.52 6.73
CA TRP A 93 -12.49 19.31 7.13
C TRP A 93 -11.88 20.52 7.84
N LYS A 94 -12.25 21.72 7.42
CA LYS A 94 -11.81 22.95 8.07
C LYS A 94 -12.33 23.07 9.50
N GLU A 95 -13.60 22.77 9.73
CA GLU A 95 -14.25 22.87 11.05
C GLU A 95 -13.69 21.85 12.03
N LEU A 96 -13.38 20.64 11.51
CA LEU A 96 -12.78 19.55 12.30
C LEU A 96 -11.27 19.76 12.52
N GLY A 97 -10.64 20.65 11.77
CA GLY A 97 -9.20 20.92 11.84
C GLY A 97 -8.36 19.73 11.34
N ILE A 98 -8.77 19.08 10.22
CA ILE A 98 -8.11 17.88 9.69
C ILE A 98 -6.69 18.20 9.21
N ASP A 99 -5.71 17.51 9.80
CA ASP A 99 -4.30 17.60 9.41
C ASP A 99 -4.01 16.78 8.16
N LEU A 100 -4.58 15.56 8.06
CA LEU A 100 -4.38 14.68 6.93
C LEU A 100 -5.66 13.91 6.59
N VAL A 101 -5.97 13.84 5.29
CA VAL A 101 -6.96 12.92 4.74
C VAL A 101 -6.26 11.72 4.11
N PHE A 102 -6.64 10.51 4.54
CA PHE A 102 -6.35 9.30 3.79
C PHE A 102 -7.41 9.12 2.71
N GLU A 103 -7.03 9.31 1.45
CA GLU A 103 -7.92 9.10 0.30
C GLU A 103 -7.87 7.63 -0.15
N CYS A 104 -8.84 6.84 0.30
CA CYS A 104 -8.90 5.38 0.13
C CYS A 104 -10.02 4.90 -0.79
N THR A 105 -10.71 5.80 -1.52
CA THR A 105 -11.82 5.42 -2.43
C THR A 105 -11.33 4.83 -3.76
N GLY A 106 -10.09 5.14 -4.16
CA GLY A 106 -9.55 4.83 -5.48
C GLY A 106 -10.21 5.64 -6.62
N LYS A 107 -11.01 6.65 -6.32
CA LYS A 107 -11.69 7.53 -7.30
C LYS A 107 -10.93 8.83 -7.52
N PHE A 108 -10.45 9.47 -6.47
CA PHE A 108 -9.80 10.78 -6.49
C PHE A 108 -8.28 10.63 -6.68
N THR A 109 -7.87 10.04 -7.81
CA THR A 109 -6.47 9.71 -8.12
C THR A 109 -5.79 10.72 -9.04
N LYS A 110 -6.48 11.77 -9.45
CA LYS A 110 -5.88 12.91 -10.14
C LYS A 110 -5.61 14.02 -9.12
N GLU A 111 -4.58 14.82 -9.37
CA GLU A 111 -4.24 15.96 -8.53
C GLU A 111 -5.45 16.89 -8.30
N GLU A 112 -6.17 17.25 -9.38
CA GLU A 112 -7.36 18.11 -9.34
C GLU A 112 -8.49 17.53 -8.49
N ASP A 113 -8.65 16.21 -8.50
CA ASP A 113 -9.69 15.52 -7.73
C ASP A 113 -9.32 15.45 -6.24
N ALA A 114 -8.06 15.10 -5.92
CA ALA A 114 -7.56 15.06 -4.54
C ALA A 114 -7.50 16.47 -3.90
N MET A 115 -7.29 17.52 -4.71
CA MET A 115 -7.31 18.91 -4.26
C MET A 115 -8.65 19.33 -3.64
N LYS A 116 -9.74 18.63 -3.92
CA LYS A 116 -11.05 18.88 -3.32
C LYS A 116 -11.03 18.77 -1.79
N HIS A 117 -10.23 17.87 -1.24
CA HIS A 117 -10.04 17.75 0.21
C HIS A 117 -9.32 18.96 0.80
N ILE A 118 -8.34 19.51 0.08
CA ILE A 118 -7.65 20.75 0.48
C ILE A 118 -8.63 21.92 0.42
N THR A 119 -9.47 21.98 -0.60
CA THR A 119 -10.54 22.98 -0.74
C THR A 119 -11.53 22.91 0.43
N ALA A 120 -11.85 21.70 0.89
CA ALA A 120 -12.70 21.47 2.07
C ALA A 120 -12.00 21.85 3.40
N GLY A 121 -10.70 22.12 3.37
CA GLY A 121 -9.93 22.62 4.50
C GLY A 121 -8.99 21.62 5.18
N ALA A 122 -8.76 20.44 4.62
CA ALA A 122 -7.69 19.57 5.07
C ALA A 122 -6.31 20.20 4.77
N LYS A 123 -5.32 19.99 5.65
CA LYS A 123 -3.97 20.51 5.42
C LYS A 123 -3.21 19.71 4.37
N LYS A 124 -3.32 18.36 4.43
CA LYS A 124 -2.62 17.42 3.53
C LYS A 124 -3.53 16.27 3.13
N VAL A 125 -3.19 15.58 2.02
CA VAL A 125 -3.89 14.39 1.49
C VAL A 125 -2.87 13.33 1.13
N LEU A 126 -3.05 12.11 1.63
CA LEU A 126 -2.30 10.93 1.23
C LEU A 126 -3.23 9.99 0.43
N VAL A 127 -2.92 9.79 -0.86
CA VAL A 127 -3.75 9.00 -1.77
C VAL A 127 -3.27 7.55 -1.82
N SER A 128 -4.18 6.60 -1.58
CA SER A 128 -3.92 5.15 -1.55
C SER A 128 -3.85 4.52 -2.94
N ALA A 129 -3.34 5.24 -3.93
CA ALA A 129 -3.22 4.78 -5.31
C ALA A 129 -2.17 5.59 -6.07
N PRO A 130 -1.62 5.06 -7.19
CA PRO A 130 -0.82 5.86 -8.10
C PRO A 130 -1.61 7.05 -8.63
N CYS A 131 -1.06 8.26 -8.49
CA CYS A 131 -1.70 9.50 -8.94
C CYS A 131 -1.29 9.89 -10.36
N LYS A 132 -2.19 10.65 -11.00
CA LYS A 132 -1.93 11.38 -12.25
C LYS A 132 -1.75 12.86 -11.93
N GLY A 133 -0.95 13.56 -12.76
CA GLY A 133 -0.58 14.95 -12.51
C GLY A 133 0.78 15.08 -11.85
N ASN A 134 1.06 16.24 -11.30
CA ASN A 134 2.34 16.55 -10.64
C ASN A 134 2.30 16.21 -9.13
N VAL A 135 1.95 14.96 -8.82
CA VAL A 135 1.88 14.45 -7.45
C VAL A 135 3.10 13.59 -7.16
N LYS A 136 3.85 13.93 -6.11
CA LYS A 136 4.97 13.09 -5.65
C LYS A 136 4.47 11.69 -5.32
N THR A 137 5.16 10.68 -5.80
CA THR A 137 4.91 9.27 -5.48
C THR A 137 5.97 8.82 -4.49
N VAL A 138 5.54 8.39 -3.32
CA VAL A 138 6.41 8.07 -2.20
C VAL A 138 6.22 6.63 -1.76
N VAL A 139 7.33 5.96 -1.50
CA VAL A 139 7.41 4.68 -0.80
C VAL A 139 8.29 4.90 0.43
N TYR A 140 7.73 4.63 1.59
CA TYR A 140 8.42 4.79 2.86
C TYR A 140 9.72 3.98 2.91
N ASN A 141 10.76 4.60 3.48
CA ASN A 141 12.11 4.05 3.59
C ASN A 141 12.80 3.75 2.24
N VAL A 142 12.31 4.37 1.14
CA VAL A 142 12.93 4.30 -0.19
C VAL A 142 13.23 5.70 -0.73
N ASN A 143 12.20 6.57 -0.81
CA ASN A 143 12.31 7.93 -1.30
C ASN A 143 11.51 8.95 -0.49
N ASP A 144 11.13 8.62 0.74
CA ASP A 144 10.38 9.51 1.63
C ASP A 144 11.16 10.79 2.01
N ASN A 145 12.46 10.79 1.80
CA ASN A 145 13.32 11.97 1.93
C ASN A 145 13.04 13.09 0.90
N ILE A 146 12.23 12.83 -0.12
CA ILE A 146 11.79 13.86 -1.08
C ILE A 146 10.62 14.71 -0.56
N LEU A 147 10.00 14.28 0.57
CA LEU A 147 8.90 15.00 1.18
C LEU A 147 9.37 16.32 1.79
N ASP A 148 8.53 17.34 1.65
CA ASP A 148 8.73 18.64 2.28
C ASP A 148 7.39 19.22 2.78
N ASP A 149 7.45 20.29 3.57
CA ASP A 149 6.28 20.91 4.20
C ASP A 149 5.26 21.47 3.20
N SER A 150 5.70 21.80 1.98
CA SER A 150 4.84 22.34 0.93
C SER A 150 4.00 21.27 0.24
N ASP A 151 4.30 19.98 0.43
CA ASP A 151 3.57 18.86 -0.15
C ASP A 151 2.16 18.76 0.44
N LYS A 152 1.17 19.12 -0.33
CA LYS A 152 -0.25 19.04 0.06
C LYS A 152 -0.89 17.72 -0.33
N ILE A 153 -0.48 17.15 -1.45
CA ILE A 153 -1.02 15.88 -1.98
C ILE A 153 0.14 14.97 -2.30
N VAL A 154 0.12 13.77 -1.74
CA VAL A 154 1.13 12.74 -1.94
C VAL A 154 0.46 11.42 -2.30
N SER A 155 1.05 10.68 -3.23
CA SER A 155 0.64 9.32 -3.58
C SER A 155 1.50 8.32 -2.82
N ALA A 156 0.86 7.39 -2.09
CA ALA A 156 1.53 6.25 -1.46
C ALA A 156 1.81 5.10 -2.46
N ALA A 157 1.83 5.37 -3.76
CA ALA A 157 2.04 4.39 -4.82
C ALA A 157 0.98 3.26 -4.81
N SER A 158 1.38 2.03 -5.15
CA SER A 158 0.53 0.83 -5.07
C SER A 158 1.13 -0.20 -4.12
N CYS A 159 0.33 -1.19 -3.72
CA CYS A 159 0.80 -2.30 -2.88
C CYS A 159 2.00 -3.03 -3.51
N THR A 160 1.94 -3.32 -4.82
CA THR A 160 3.05 -3.95 -5.55
C THR A 160 4.29 -3.04 -5.58
N THR A 161 4.13 -1.73 -5.74
CA THR A 161 5.26 -0.79 -5.73
C THR A 161 5.90 -0.70 -4.34
N ASN A 162 5.12 -0.80 -3.26
CA ASN A 162 5.63 -0.81 -1.89
C ASN A 162 6.41 -2.08 -1.53
N CYS A 163 6.17 -3.20 -2.23
CA CYS A 163 7.03 -4.38 -2.16
C CYS A 163 8.26 -4.25 -3.08
N LEU A 164 8.04 -3.84 -4.32
CA LEU A 164 9.06 -3.81 -5.37
C LEU A 164 10.18 -2.80 -5.07
N ALA A 165 9.82 -1.59 -4.62
CA ALA A 165 10.77 -0.50 -4.49
C ALA A 165 11.88 -0.75 -3.44
N PRO A 166 11.58 -1.20 -2.19
CA PRO A 166 12.65 -1.49 -1.22
C PRO A 166 13.56 -2.63 -1.66
N VAL A 167 13.04 -3.65 -2.34
CA VAL A 167 13.85 -4.74 -2.89
C VAL A 167 14.80 -4.23 -3.97
N LEU A 168 14.28 -3.48 -4.94
CA LEU A 168 15.08 -2.94 -6.05
C LEU A 168 16.08 -1.89 -5.57
N LYS A 169 15.71 -1.07 -4.57
CA LYS A 169 16.62 -0.06 -4.00
C LYS A 169 17.89 -0.69 -3.45
N LEU A 170 17.73 -1.75 -2.64
CA LEU A 170 18.88 -2.47 -2.08
C LEU A 170 19.70 -3.15 -3.16
N VAL A 171 19.07 -3.79 -4.15
CA VAL A 171 19.80 -4.45 -5.25
C VAL A 171 20.54 -3.43 -6.13
N ASP A 172 19.91 -2.31 -6.49
CA ASP A 172 20.52 -1.28 -7.33
C ASP A 172 21.68 -0.58 -6.62
N ASP A 173 21.51 -0.27 -5.33
CA ASP A 173 22.55 0.38 -4.52
C ASP A 173 23.80 -0.48 -4.31
N ASN A 174 23.66 -1.82 -4.30
CA ASN A 174 24.78 -2.73 -4.02
C ASN A 174 25.39 -3.36 -5.27
N PHE A 175 24.60 -3.61 -6.32
CA PHE A 175 25.04 -4.37 -7.49
C PHE A 175 24.76 -3.68 -8.82
N GLY A 176 24.02 -2.56 -8.84
CA GLY A 176 23.57 -1.89 -10.05
C GLY A 176 22.59 -2.74 -10.86
N ILE A 177 21.49 -2.18 -11.32
CA ILE A 177 20.52 -2.88 -12.17
C ILE A 177 20.66 -2.36 -13.60
N ILE A 178 20.98 -3.27 -14.55
CA ILE A 178 21.02 -2.96 -15.97
C ILE A 178 19.60 -2.98 -16.54
N LYS A 179 18.88 -4.08 -16.34
CA LYS A 179 17.50 -4.28 -16.80
C LYS A 179 16.86 -5.48 -16.11
N GLY A 180 15.55 -5.61 -16.24
CA GLY A 180 14.88 -6.78 -15.72
C GLY A 180 13.40 -6.88 -16.04
N PHE A 181 12.85 -8.02 -15.68
CA PHE A 181 11.41 -8.28 -15.70
C PHE A 181 10.89 -8.52 -14.28
N MET A 182 9.69 -8.01 -14.03
CA MET A 182 8.91 -8.28 -12.83
C MET A 182 7.58 -8.92 -13.20
N THR A 183 7.26 -10.05 -12.58
CA THR A 183 5.92 -10.60 -12.59
C THR A 183 5.38 -10.60 -11.17
N THR A 184 4.24 -9.94 -10.92
CA THR A 184 3.56 -10.13 -9.64
C THR A 184 2.51 -11.22 -9.77
N ILE A 185 2.62 -12.24 -8.90
CA ILE A 185 1.58 -13.24 -8.66
C ILE A 185 0.72 -12.67 -7.52
N HIS A 186 -0.47 -12.20 -7.87
CA HIS A 186 -1.23 -11.30 -7.03
C HIS A 186 -2.59 -11.87 -6.64
N ALA A 187 -2.96 -11.77 -5.38
CA ALA A 187 -4.30 -12.07 -4.91
C ALA A 187 -5.37 -11.27 -5.69
N TYR A 188 -6.58 -11.81 -5.80
CA TYR A 188 -7.68 -11.05 -6.40
C TYR A 188 -8.07 -9.85 -5.51
N THR A 189 -8.59 -8.81 -6.12
CA THR A 189 -9.07 -7.60 -5.42
C THR A 189 -10.44 -7.22 -5.93
N ASN A 190 -11.11 -6.27 -5.26
CA ASN A 190 -12.42 -5.76 -5.67
C ASN A 190 -12.48 -5.11 -7.06
N ASP A 191 -11.34 -4.98 -7.75
CA ASP A 191 -11.29 -4.64 -9.17
C ASP A 191 -11.65 -5.83 -10.08
N GLN A 192 -11.71 -7.05 -9.55
CA GLN A 192 -12.16 -8.25 -10.24
C GLN A 192 -13.60 -8.59 -9.84
N VAL A 193 -14.17 -9.58 -10.50
CA VAL A 193 -15.56 -9.97 -10.35
C VAL A 193 -15.69 -11.42 -9.88
N THR A 194 -16.76 -11.73 -9.14
CA THR A 194 -17.00 -13.09 -8.63
C THR A 194 -17.36 -14.05 -9.75
N LEU A 195 -18.24 -13.66 -10.67
CA LEU A 195 -18.66 -14.42 -11.84
C LEU A 195 -18.41 -13.61 -13.12
N ASP A 196 -18.40 -14.29 -14.27
CA ASP A 196 -18.12 -13.67 -15.57
C ASP A 196 -19.11 -12.53 -15.88
N VAL A 197 -18.59 -11.33 -16.08
CA VAL A 197 -19.38 -10.13 -16.41
C VAL A 197 -18.52 -9.12 -17.17
N SER A 198 -19.16 -8.21 -17.91
CA SER A 198 -18.48 -7.09 -18.57
C SER A 198 -17.72 -6.26 -17.54
N HIS A 199 -16.50 -5.85 -17.89
CA HIS A 199 -15.65 -5.09 -16.99
C HIS A 199 -15.41 -3.66 -17.49
N LYS A 200 -15.29 -2.68 -16.56
CA LYS A 200 -15.05 -1.24 -16.87
C LYS A 200 -13.79 -0.97 -17.73
N LYS A 201 -12.84 -1.90 -17.78
CA LYS A 201 -11.62 -1.82 -18.61
C LYS A 201 -11.82 -2.33 -20.05
N GLY A 202 -13.04 -2.63 -20.45
CA GLY A 202 -13.37 -3.05 -21.79
C GLY A 202 -13.96 -4.45 -21.89
N SER A 203 -14.63 -4.74 -23.01
CA SER A 203 -15.39 -5.97 -23.26
C SER A 203 -14.55 -7.28 -23.25
N HIS A 204 -13.24 -7.17 -23.52
CA HIS A 204 -12.31 -8.28 -23.51
C HIS A 204 -11.36 -8.27 -22.30
N SER A 205 -11.71 -7.54 -21.26
CA SER A 205 -10.91 -7.49 -20.03
C SER A 205 -10.95 -8.84 -19.30
N ARG A 206 -9.78 -9.48 -19.15
CA ARG A 206 -9.65 -10.72 -18.37
C ARG A 206 -10.07 -10.56 -16.92
N ARG A 207 -10.04 -9.35 -16.35
CA ARG A 207 -10.53 -9.05 -14.99
C ARG A 207 -12.03 -9.19 -14.82
N GLY A 208 -12.78 -9.27 -15.92
CA GLY A 208 -14.21 -9.58 -15.95
C GLY A 208 -14.52 -11.10 -15.87
N ARG A 209 -13.52 -11.95 -15.68
CA ARG A 209 -13.68 -13.39 -15.48
C ARG A 209 -13.65 -13.74 -13.99
N ALA A 210 -14.40 -14.78 -13.62
CA ALA A 210 -14.56 -15.27 -12.25
C ALA A 210 -13.21 -15.41 -11.51
N CYS A 211 -12.96 -14.54 -10.51
CA CYS A 211 -11.65 -14.38 -9.88
C CYS A 211 -11.23 -15.60 -9.06
N ALA A 212 -12.17 -16.29 -8.41
CA ALA A 212 -11.90 -17.46 -7.57
C ALA A 212 -11.70 -18.77 -8.35
N MET A 213 -11.87 -18.74 -9.69
CA MET A 213 -11.83 -19.93 -10.54
C MET A 213 -10.77 -19.85 -11.65
N ASN A 214 -10.08 -18.71 -11.80
CA ASN A 214 -9.19 -18.49 -12.92
C ASN A 214 -7.85 -17.90 -12.50
N ILE A 215 -6.78 -18.33 -13.18
CA ILE A 215 -5.52 -17.58 -13.25
C ILE A 215 -5.71 -16.51 -14.34
N VAL A 216 -5.53 -15.24 -13.96
CA VAL A 216 -5.87 -14.09 -14.81
C VAL A 216 -4.63 -13.24 -15.12
N PRO A 217 -3.94 -13.46 -16.25
CA PRO A 217 -2.88 -12.56 -16.72
C PRO A 217 -3.46 -11.17 -17.01
N THR A 218 -2.77 -10.13 -16.51
CA THR A 218 -3.21 -8.75 -16.70
C THR A 218 -2.02 -7.78 -16.63
N SER A 219 -2.23 -6.54 -17.01
CA SER A 219 -1.21 -5.50 -16.89
C SER A 219 -1.08 -5.01 -15.45
N THR A 220 0.11 -4.53 -15.11
CA THR A 220 0.40 -3.72 -13.91
C THR A 220 1.23 -2.51 -14.32
N GLY A 221 1.01 -1.40 -13.65
CA GLY A 221 1.84 -0.20 -13.81
C GLY A 221 3.03 -0.17 -12.84
N ALA A 222 3.21 -1.16 -11.96
CA ALA A 222 4.20 -1.10 -10.89
C ALA A 222 5.65 -1.05 -11.44
N ALA A 223 5.97 -1.89 -12.44
CA ALA A 223 7.31 -1.90 -13.04
C ALA A 223 7.66 -0.58 -13.75
N THR A 224 6.69 -0.01 -14.48
CA THR A 224 6.91 1.28 -15.18
C THR A 224 6.85 2.48 -14.23
N ALA A 225 6.16 2.36 -13.10
CA ALA A 225 6.06 3.43 -12.11
C ALA A 225 7.29 3.51 -11.21
N ILE A 226 8.17 2.50 -11.23
CA ILE A 226 9.33 2.45 -10.34
C ILE A 226 10.29 3.63 -10.56
N GLY A 227 10.43 4.13 -11.78
CA GLY A 227 11.25 5.30 -12.10
C GLY A 227 10.80 6.59 -11.40
N LYS A 228 9.53 6.68 -10.96
CA LYS A 228 9.06 7.81 -10.14
C LYS A 228 9.57 7.75 -8.71
N VAL A 229 9.90 6.56 -8.22
CA VAL A 229 10.36 6.29 -6.85
C VAL A 229 11.89 6.16 -6.81
N ILE A 230 12.46 5.46 -7.81
CA ILE A 230 13.90 5.27 -7.98
C ILE A 230 14.26 5.73 -9.40
N PRO A 231 14.60 7.02 -9.59
CA PRO A 231 14.80 7.60 -10.92
C PRO A 231 15.87 6.88 -11.77
N ASN A 232 16.89 6.31 -11.13
CA ASN A 232 17.93 5.51 -11.79
C ASN A 232 17.40 4.27 -12.53
N LEU A 233 16.22 3.79 -12.17
CA LEU A 233 15.58 2.61 -12.76
C LEU A 233 14.54 2.94 -13.83
N GLU A 234 14.40 4.21 -14.22
CA GLU A 234 13.44 4.58 -15.26
C GLU A 234 13.80 3.90 -16.60
N GLY A 235 12.81 3.20 -17.18
CA GLY A 235 12.96 2.48 -18.43
C GLY A 235 13.74 1.16 -18.36
N LYS A 236 14.38 0.84 -17.22
CA LYS A 236 15.15 -0.41 -17.05
C LYS A 236 14.27 -1.64 -16.75
N LEU A 237 13.03 -1.45 -16.33
CA LEU A 237 12.16 -2.55 -15.90
C LEU A 237 10.88 -2.62 -16.72
N SER A 238 10.46 -3.84 -17.03
CA SER A 238 9.16 -4.14 -17.60
C SER A 238 8.48 -5.27 -16.80
N GLY A 239 7.16 -5.43 -16.96
CA GLY A 239 6.50 -6.51 -16.22
C GLY A 239 5.01 -6.60 -16.40
N GLY A 240 4.44 -7.58 -15.73
CA GLY A 240 3.02 -7.91 -15.75
C GLY A 240 2.51 -8.43 -14.42
N ALA A 241 1.22 -8.73 -14.37
CA ALA A 241 0.59 -9.33 -13.22
C ALA A 241 -0.16 -10.61 -13.61
N ILE A 242 -0.14 -11.60 -12.75
CA ILE A 242 -0.95 -12.80 -12.81
C ILE A 242 -1.82 -12.83 -11.57
N ARG A 243 -3.13 -12.61 -11.72
CA ARG A 243 -4.08 -12.76 -10.62
C ARG A 243 -4.40 -14.22 -10.39
N VAL A 244 -4.39 -14.63 -9.14
CA VAL A 244 -4.61 -16.04 -8.72
C VAL A 244 -5.78 -16.13 -7.74
N PRO A 245 -6.39 -17.33 -7.57
CA PRO A 245 -7.55 -17.54 -6.71
C PRO A 245 -7.22 -17.58 -5.21
N VAL A 246 -6.55 -16.55 -4.70
CA VAL A 246 -6.32 -16.33 -3.26
C VAL A 246 -6.82 -14.94 -2.87
N SER A 247 -7.29 -14.78 -1.65
CA SER A 247 -7.95 -13.56 -1.19
C SER A 247 -6.97 -12.48 -0.76
N ASP A 248 -5.77 -12.86 -0.33
CA ASP A 248 -4.69 -12.00 0.13
C ASP A 248 -3.36 -12.75 0.13
N GLY A 249 -2.25 -12.03 0.25
CA GLY A 249 -0.91 -12.60 0.15
C GLY A 249 -0.46 -12.73 -1.31
N SER A 250 0.38 -11.81 -1.73
CA SER A 250 0.93 -11.70 -3.09
C SER A 250 2.44 -11.81 -3.08
N LEU A 251 3.05 -12.03 -4.23
CA LEU A 251 4.49 -12.00 -4.38
C LEU A 251 4.92 -11.30 -5.68
N ILE A 252 6.16 -10.81 -5.70
CA ILE A 252 6.88 -10.42 -6.90
C ILE A 252 7.93 -11.48 -7.25
N ASP A 253 8.05 -11.77 -8.53
CA ASP A 253 9.10 -12.59 -9.13
C ASP A 253 9.94 -11.68 -10.04
N LEU A 254 11.19 -11.46 -9.65
CA LEU A 254 12.14 -10.62 -10.36
C LEU A 254 13.15 -11.48 -11.11
N SER A 255 13.46 -11.06 -12.34
CA SER A 255 14.59 -11.57 -13.11
C SER A 255 15.42 -10.38 -13.56
N LEU A 256 16.63 -10.23 -13.03
CA LEU A 256 17.47 -9.02 -13.14
C LEU A 256 18.83 -9.34 -13.76
N GLU A 257 19.27 -8.50 -14.69
CA GLU A 257 20.67 -8.39 -15.10
C GLU A 257 21.33 -7.26 -14.31
N LEU A 258 22.43 -7.58 -13.62
CA LEU A 258 23.13 -6.65 -12.72
C LEU A 258 24.45 -6.17 -13.36
N GLU A 259 24.95 -5.01 -12.93
CA GLU A 259 26.24 -4.46 -13.37
C GLU A 259 27.40 -5.24 -12.77
N GLU A 260 27.30 -5.54 -11.45
CA GLU A 260 28.29 -6.27 -10.71
C GLU A 260 27.93 -7.76 -10.63
N LYS A 261 28.95 -8.64 -10.74
CA LYS A 261 28.77 -10.06 -10.47
C LYS A 261 28.53 -10.29 -8.99
N THR A 262 27.66 -11.26 -8.69
CA THR A 262 27.30 -11.59 -7.31
C THR A 262 26.97 -13.08 -7.16
N THR A 263 26.76 -13.50 -5.92
CA THR A 263 26.36 -14.86 -5.54
C THR A 263 25.03 -14.84 -4.79
N GLU A 264 24.38 -15.99 -4.67
CA GLU A 264 23.17 -16.15 -3.87
C GLU A 264 23.40 -15.71 -2.40
N ASP A 265 24.55 -16.08 -1.84
CA ASP A 265 24.93 -15.74 -0.46
C ASP A 265 25.14 -14.23 -0.24
N GLU A 266 25.76 -13.54 -1.20
CA GLU A 266 25.95 -12.09 -1.14
C GLU A 266 24.63 -11.33 -1.21
N ILE A 267 23.72 -11.74 -2.11
CA ILE A 267 22.37 -11.15 -2.21
C ILE A 267 21.60 -11.40 -0.91
N ASN A 268 21.60 -12.61 -0.39
CA ASN A 268 20.90 -12.96 0.82
C ASN A 268 21.47 -12.22 2.05
N SER A 269 22.79 -12.13 2.15
CA SER A 269 23.45 -11.36 3.20
C SER A 269 23.13 -9.87 3.13
N MET A 270 23.06 -9.30 1.93
CA MET A 270 22.64 -7.90 1.74
C MET A 270 21.25 -7.67 2.32
N PHE A 271 20.26 -8.52 2.04
CA PHE A 271 18.90 -8.38 2.59
C PHE A 271 18.87 -8.52 4.10
N LEU A 272 19.55 -9.53 4.66
CA LEU A 272 19.61 -9.75 6.11
C LEU A 272 20.27 -8.59 6.87
N ASN A 273 21.32 -7.99 6.28
CA ASN A 273 22.04 -6.87 6.90
C ASN A 273 21.27 -5.53 6.80
N ASN A 274 20.23 -5.45 5.97
CA ASN A 274 19.43 -4.25 5.75
C ASN A 274 17.94 -4.45 6.13
N GLU A 275 17.66 -5.38 7.03
CA GLU A 275 16.30 -5.56 7.57
C GLU A 275 15.83 -4.27 8.27
N SER A 276 14.55 -3.97 8.12
CA SER A 276 13.90 -2.81 8.71
C SER A 276 12.41 -3.10 8.88
N GLU A 277 11.64 -2.15 9.37
CA GLU A 277 10.17 -2.27 9.41
C GLU A 277 9.53 -2.34 8.00
N THR A 278 10.28 -2.01 6.94
CA THR A 278 9.82 -2.06 5.55
C THR A 278 10.17 -3.37 4.86
N ILE A 279 11.34 -3.95 5.12
CA ILE A 279 11.84 -5.15 4.45
C ILE A 279 12.41 -6.15 5.44
N LYS A 280 12.10 -7.43 5.20
CA LYS A 280 12.59 -8.57 5.98
C LYS A 280 13.05 -9.68 5.04
N GLY A 281 14.08 -10.44 5.44
CA GLY A 281 14.48 -11.69 4.80
C GLY A 281 13.99 -12.91 5.59
N THR A 282 13.69 -14.01 4.89
CA THR A 282 13.37 -15.28 5.55
C THR A 282 13.89 -16.47 4.75
N PHE A 283 14.34 -17.51 5.45
CA PHE A 283 14.62 -18.83 4.89
C PHE A 283 13.47 -19.83 5.15
N ASP A 284 12.44 -19.41 5.88
CA ASP A 284 11.27 -20.26 6.13
C ASP A 284 10.49 -20.49 4.82
N PRO A 285 10.03 -21.72 4.57
CA PRO A 285 9.30 -22.07 3.35
C PRO A 285 7.85 -21.59 3.42
N ILE A 286 7.65 -20.27 3.45
CA ILE A 286 6.34 -19.62 3.58
C ILE A 286 5.53 -19.67 2.29
N VAL A 287 4.22 -19.58 2.44
CA VAL A 287 3.24 -19.48 1.35
C VAL A 287 2.32 -18.25 1.56
N SER A 288 1.44 -17.97 0.60
CA SER A 288 0.62 -16.75 0.61
C SER A 288 -0.18 -16.53 1.90
N SER A 289 -0.67 -17.59 2.56
CA SER A 289 -1.43 -17.48 3.82
C SER A 289 -0.57 -17.06 5.01
N ASP A 290 0.74 -17.32 4.97
CA ASP A 290 1.66 -17.00 6.07
C ASP A 290 2.04 -15.51 6.09
N ILE A 291 1.82 -14.82 4.95
CA ILE A 291 2.11 -13.38 4.84
C ILE A 291 0.91 -12.51 5.25
N ILE A 292 -0.28 -13.08 5.41
CA ILE A 292 -1.49 -12.33 5.79
C ILE A 292 -1.29 -11.69 7.16
N SER A 293 -1.64 -10.40 7.26
CA SER A 293 -1.44 -9.52 8.41
C SER A 293 0.02 -9.11 8.67
N SER A 294 0.95 -9.43 7.77
CA SER A 294 2.31 -8.88 7.81
C SER A 294 2.29 -7.37 7.55
N THR A 295 3.00 -6.62 8.38
CA THR A 295 3.14 -5.16 8.26
C THR A 295 4.38 -4.74 7.46
N TYR A 296 5.20 -5.68 7.00
CA TYR A 296 6.34 -5.39 6.13
C TYR A 296 5.87 -5.02 4.74
N GLY A 297 6.55 -4.07 4.09
CA GLY A 297 6.35 -3.77 2.67
C GLY A 297 6.76 -4.95 1.79
N ALA A 298 7.86 -5.61 2.14
CA ALA A 298 8.39 -6.79 1.47
C ALA A 298 8.98 -7.79 2.44
N VAL A 299 8.73 -9.10 2.21
CA VAL A 299 9.42 -10.21 2.86
C VAL A 299 10.13 -11.02 1.78
N VAL A 300 11.45 -10.91 1.72
CA VAL A 300 12.27 -11.58 0.69
C VAL A 300 12.43 -13.07 1.06
N ASP A 301 12.08 -13.95 0.12
CA ASP A 301 12.26 -15.39 0.26
C ASP A 301 13.70 -15.75 -0.16
N LEU A 302 14.59 -15.79 0.83
CA LEU A 302 16.01 -16.00 0.63
C LEU A 302 16.34 -17.42 0.13
N SER A 303 15.46 -18.38 0.37
CA SER A 303 15.60 -19.76 -0.11
C SER A 303 15.41 -19.89 -1.63
N LEU A 304 14.71 -18.91 -2.23
CA LEU A 304 14.39 -18.88 -3.66
C LEU A 304 15.28 -17.92 -4.48
N THR A 305 16.25 -17.26 -3.82
CA THR A 305 17.27 -16.49 -4.53
C THR A 305 18.11 -17.40 -5.42
N LYS A 306 18.26 -17.05 -6.71
CA LYS A 306 19.05 -17.81 -7.68
C LYS A 306 19.95 -16.90 -8.53
N VAL A 307 21.15 -17.37 -8.77
CA VAL A 307 22.09 -16.76 -9.70
C VAL A 307 22.44 -17.78 -10.78
N LEU A 308 21.99 -17.53 -12.00
CA LEU A 308 22.32 -18.34 -13.18
C LEU A 308 23.44 -17.63 -13.94
N GLU A 309 24.58 -18.30 -14.13
CA GLU A 309 25.68 -17.79 -14.95
C GLU A 309 25.88 -18.64 -16.20
N VAL A 310 25.87 -18.00 -17.38
CA VAL A 310 26.15 -18.61 -18.69
C VAL A 310 27.08 -17.68 -19.47
N ASP A 311 28.17 -18.21 -19.95
CA ASP A 311 29.19 -17.47 -20.75
C ASP A 311 29.63 -16.16 -20.07
N GLY A 312 29.80 -16.19 -18.74
CA GLY A 312 30.24 -15.05 -17.94
C GLY A 312 29.17 -13.97 -17.69
N LYS A 313 27.93 -14.18 -18.13
CA LYS A 313 26.79 -13.29 -17.88
C LYS A 313 25.86 -13.91 -16.84
N GLN A 314 25.41 -13.07 -15.93
CA GLN A 314 24.52 -13.50 -14.84
C GLN A 314 23.09 -13.02 -15.05
N LEU A 315 22.16 -13.88 -14.65
CA LEU A 315 20.75 -13.54 -14.46
C LEU A 315 20.36 -13.90 -13.01
N VAL A 316 19.91 -12.88 -12.28
CA VAL A 316 19.54 -13.03 -10.87
C VAL A 316 18.03 -13.13 -10.74
N LYS A 317 17.56 -14.09 -9.94
CA LYS A 317 16.15 -14.26 -9.55
C LYS A 317 15.96 -13.94 -8.08
N ILE A 318 14.98 -13.09 -7.77
CA ILE A 318 14.58 -12.74 -6.40
C ILE A 318 13.07 -12.84 -6.29
N ILE A 319 12.60 -13.49 -5.23
CA ILE A 319 11.19 -13.58 -4.86
C ILE A 319 10.98 -12.79 -3.57
N ALA A 320 9.94 -11.96 -3.55
CA ALA A 320 9.53 -11.28 -2.32
C ALA A 320 8.01 -11.31 -2.15
N TRP A 321 7.58 -11.66 -0.97
CA TRP A 321 6.18 -11.71 -0.54
C TRP A 321 5.71 -10.37 0.01
N TYR A 322 4.43 -10.10 -0.09
CA TYR A 322 3.79 -8.96 0.56
C TYR A 322 2.31 -9.20 0.84
N ASP A 323 1.85 -8.77 1.99
CA ASP A 323 0.43 -8.61 2.22
C ASP A 323 -0.03 -7.36 1.46
N ASN A 324 -0.81 -7.57 0.40
CA ASN A 324 -1.24 -6.48 -0.49
C ASN A 324 -2.27 -5.54 0.14
N GLU A 325 -2.79 -5.87 1.33
CA GLU A 325 -3.71 -5.05 2.12
C GLU A 325 -3.03 -4.49 3.37
N MET A 326 -2.60 -5.33 4.32
CA MET A 326 -2.01 -4.90 5.61
C MET A 326 -0.61 -4.30 5.43
N GLY A 327 0.29 -4.95 4.69
CA GLY A 327 1.64 -4.45 4.45
C GLY A 327 1.62 -3.09 3.75
N TYR A 328 0.74 -2.94 2.75
CA TYR A 328 0.53 -1.67 2.09
C TYR A 328 -0.06 -0.60 3.03
N SER A 329 -1.05 -0.95 3.84
CA SER A 329 -1.66 -0.03 4.80
C SER A 329 -0.66 0.44 5.86
N ALA A 330 0.22 -0.45 6.33
CA ALA A 330 1.30 -0.10 7.25
C ALA A 330 2.31 0.88 6.63
N GLN A 331 2.70 0.66 5.37
CA GLN A 331 3.57 1.59 4.64
C GLN A 331 2.91 2.95 4.43
N MET A 332 1.59 2.99 4.20
CA MET A 332 0.84 4.25 4.14
C MET A 332 0.86 5.01 5.47
N VAL A 333 0.66 4.33 6.59
CA VAL A 333 0.70 4.94 7.92
C VAL A 333 2.08 5.50 8.23
N ARG A 334 3.16 4.78 7.89
CA ARG A 334 4.55 5.27 8.01
C ARG A 334 4.81 6.49 7.11
N THR A 335 4.33 6.44 5.86
CA THR A 335 4.42 7.60 4.94
C THR A 335 3.66 8.81 5.48
N ALA A 336 2.50 8.59 6.11
CA ALA A 336 1.73 9.66 6.74
C ALA A 336 2.49 10.34 7.87
N LYS A 337 3.18 9.58 8.71
CA LYS A 337 4.04 10.12 9.77
C LYS A 337 5.12 11.03 9.20
N LYS A 338 5.85 10.57 8.18
CA LYS A 338 6.85 11.39 7.48
C LYS A 338 6.26 12.65 6.85
N LEU A 339 5.09 12.54 6.24
CA LEU A 339 4.40 13.66 5.62
C LEU A 339 3.96 14.71 6.65
N LEU A 340 3.72 14.30 7.91
CA LEU A 340 3.31 15.13 9.02
C LEU A 340 4.49 15.61 9.89
N GLY A 341 5.73 15.22 9.57
CA GLY A 341 6.95 15.73 10.18
C GLY A 341 7.49 14.91 11.36
N GLU A 342 7.09 13.63 11.49
CA GLU A 342 7.67 12.67 12.46
C GLU A 342 8.91 11.94 11.92
#